data_95c06db76f82724d94b435c90ee422cf
#
_entry.id   95c06db76f82724d94b435c90ee422cf
#
_cell.length_a   1.000
_cell.length_b   1.000
_cell.length_c   1.000
_cell.angle_alpha   90.00
_cell.angle_beta   90.00
_cell.angle_gamma   90.00
#
_symmetry.space_group_name_H-M   'P 1'
#
loop_
_entity.id
_entity.type
_entity.pdbx_description
1 polymer ?
#
loop_
_entity_poly.entity_id
_entity_poly.type
_entity_poly.pdbx_seq_one_letter_code
_entity_poly.pdbx_strand_id
1 'polypeptide(L)'
;MQMVEINSKNVDSITREGKTYLYFTAGFSPFAAAMEQVYQKFLMEAEQYDVKVCRINVTDDIALGERFHVKDLPTMLVFRDGMRVHTTEGIVLPEHYTNLLKFY
;
A
#
# COMPACT_ATOMS: atom_id res chain seq x y z
N MET A 1 12.07 6.12 -4.70
CA MET A 1 11.04 5.67 -3.75
C MET A 1 11.47 6.00 -2.34
N GLN A 2 10.55 6.40 -1.51
CA GLN A 2 10.78 6.69 -0.11
C GLN A 2 9.86 5.80 0.75
N MET A 3 10.45 5.02 1.66
CA MET A 3 9.68 4.26 2.65
C MET A 3 9.32 5.19 3.80
N VAL A 4 8.04 5.28 4.13
CA VAL A 4 7.54 6.21 5.15
C VAL A 4 6.71 5.45 6.17
N GLU A 5 6.95 5.72 7.44
CA GLU A 5 6.08 5.20 8.50
C GLU A 5 4.82 6.05 8.60
N ILE A 6 3.67 5.38 8.70
CA ILE A 6 2.36 6.01 8.69
C ILE A 6 1.54 5.54 9.89
N ASN A 7 0.74 6.44 10.42
CA ASN A 7 -0.23 6.14 11.49
C ASN A 7 -1.44 7.05 11.32
N SER A 8 -2.44 6.90 12.20
CA SER A 8 -3.67 7.68 12.11
C SER A 8 -3.45 9.19 12.28
N LYS A 9 -2.32 9.61 12.88
CA LYS A 9 -2.04 11.03 13.09
C LYS A 9 -1.41 11.69 11.88
N ASN A 10 -0.59 10.96 11.10
CA ASN A 10 0.16 11.55 9.99
C ASN A 10 -0.32 11.13 8.61
N VAL A 11 -1.31 10.23 8.51
CA VAL A 11 -1.75 9.69 7.22
C VAL A 11 -2.21 10.79 6.26
N ASP A 12 -2.93 11.78 6.76
CA ASP A 12 -3.43 12.86 5.89
C ASP A 12 -2.31 13.73 5.37
N SER A 13 -1.32 14.05 6.20
CA SER A 13 -0.18 14.86 5.75
C SER A 13 0.70 14.10 4.76
N ILE A 14 0.89 12.80 4.97
CA ILE A 14 1.72 11.98 4.07
C ILE A 14 1.07 11.79 2.71
N THR A 15 -0.24 11.54 2.66
CA THR A 15 -0.95 11.29 1.40
C THR A 15 -1.30 12.56 0.65
N ARG A 16 -1.18 13.73 1.28
CA ARG A 16 -1.63 15.00 0.73
C ARG A 16 -0.90 15.40 -0.54
N GLU A 17 0.39 15.09 -0.64
CA GLU A 17 1.23 15.49 -1.75
C GLU A 17 1.89 14.30 -2.41
N GLY A 18 1.90 14.32 -3.74
CA GLY A 18 2.56 13.31 -4.54
C GLY A 18 1.81 11.99 -4.56
N LYS A 19 2.51 10.96 -4.96
CA LYS A 19 1.96 9.63 -5.14
C LYS A 19 2.37 8.75 -3.96
N THR A 20 1.39 8.18 -3.26
CA THR A 20 1.59 7.37 -2.06
C THR A 20 0.89 6.03 -2.20
N TYR A 21 1.62 4.96 -1.91
CA TYR A 21 1.10 3.60 -1.87
C TYR A 21 0.96 3.16 -0.42
N LEU A 22 -0.25 2.76 -0.02
CA LEU A 22 -0.50 2.20 1.32
C LEU A 22 -0.71 0.70 1.17
N TYR A 23 0.20 -0.09 1.71
CA TYR A 23 0.14 -1.54 1.64
C TYR A 23 -0.24 -2.11 3.00
N PHE A 24 -1.47 -2.64 3.07
CA PHE A 24 -2.00 -3.23 4.29
C PHE A 24 -1.77 -4.73 4.29
N THR A 25 -1.18 -5.23 5.36
CA THR A 25 -0.86 -6.64 5.54
C THR A 25 -1.14 -7.09 6.98
N ALA A 26 -1.01 -8.38 7.25
CA ALA A 26 -1.06 -8.92 8.60
C ALA A 26 -0.37 -10.28 8.63
N GLY A 27 0.31 -10.57 9.75
CA GLY A 27 1.05 -11.82 9.91
C GLY A 27 0.16 -13.06 9.94
N PHE A 28 -1.12 -12.92 10.35
CA PHE A 28 -2.04 -14.05 10.40
C PHE A 28 -2.66 -14.43 9.05
N SER A 29 -2.51 -13.58 8.03
CA SER A 29 -3.18 -13.82 6.74
C SER A 29 -2.32 -14.69 5.82
N PRO A 30 -2.80 -15.88 5.41
CA PRO A 30 -2.07 -16.71 4.44
C PRO A 30 -2.00 -16.05 3.07
N PHE A 31 -2.99 -15.23 2.70
CA PHE A 31 -2.96 -14.51 1.42
C PHE A 31 -1.90 -13.41 1.42
N ALA A 32 -1.76 -12.68 2.54
CA ALA A 32 -0.69 -11.70 2.68
C ALA A 32 0.68 -12.37 2.63
N ALA A 33 0.84 -13.53 3.27
CA ALA A 33 2.08 -14.30 3.22
C ALA A 33 2.41 -14.73 1.78
N ALA A 34 1.42 -15.19 1.03
CA ALA A 34 1.59 -15.61 -0.36
C ALA A 34 2.01 -14.42 -1.26
N MET A 35 1.59 -13.21 -0.92
CA MET A 35 1.87 -12.01 -1.71
C MET A 35 3.16 -11.29 -1.31
N GLU A 36 3.87 -11.76 -0.30
CA GLU A 36 5.06 -11.06 0.20
C GLU A 36 6.13 -10.89 -0.87
N GLN A 37 6.38 -11.92 -1.69
CA GLN A 37 7.37 -11.83 -2.76
C GLN A 37 6.93 -10.87 -3.86
N VAL A 38 5.64 -10.83 -4.16
CA VAL A 38 5.08 -9.88 -5.12
C VAL A 38 5.28 -8.44 -4.61
N TYR A 39 5.05 -8.22 -3.33
CA TYR A 39 5.28 -6.92 -2.71
C TYR A 39 6.75 -6.53 -2.76
N GLN A 40 7.66 -7.45 -2.46
CA GLN A 40 9.11 -7.17 -2.51
C GLN A 40 9.55 -6.80 -3.93
N LYS A 41 9.02 -7.49 -4.95
CA LYS A 41 9.28 -7.13 -6.34
C LYS A 41 8.76 -5.73 -6.66
N PHE A 42 7.56 -5.40 -6.18
CA PHE A 42 7.00 -4.04 -6.33
C PHE A 42 7.94 -2.99 -5.73
N LEU A 43 8.48 -3.23 -4.53
CA LEU A 43 9.41 -2.29 -3.89
C LEU A 43 10.65 -2.07 -4.75
N MET A 44 11.20 -3.13 -5.34
CA MET A 44 12.37 -3.01 -6.21
C MET A 44 12.05 -2.15 -7.44
N GLU A 45 10.89 -2.36 -8.04
CA GLU A 45 10.46 -1.58 -9.20
C GLU A 45 10.18 -0.12 -8.82
N ALA A 46 9.62 0.10 -7.63
CA ALA A 46 9.28 1.44 -7.14
C ALA A 46 10.50 2.32 -6.93
N GLU A 47 11.70 1.75 -6.78
CA GLU A 47 12.95 2.52 -6.63
C GLU A 47 13.17 3.51 -7.77
N GLN A 48 12.61 3.22 -8.95
CA GLN A 48 12.78 4.06 -10.14
C GLN A 48 11.75 5.19 -10.22
N TYR A 49 10.86 5.28 -9.24
CA TYR A 49 9.75 6.23 -9.26
C TYR A 49 9.83 7.16 -8.05
N ASP A 50 9.39 8.40 -8.24
CA ASP A 50 9.27 9.37 -7.15
C ASP A 50 7.94 9.14 -6.43
N VAL A 51 7.92 8.16 -5.55
CA VAL A 51 6.73 7.74 -4.82
C VAL A 51 7.06 7.46 -3.36
N LYS A 52 6.05 7.55 -2.51
CA LYS A 52 6.12 7.12 -1.11
C LYS A 52 5.43 5.76 -0.98
N VAL A 53 6.01 4.87 -0.20
CA VAL A 53 5.42 3.55 0.10
C VAL A 53 5.34 3.39 1.61
N CYS A 54 4.16 3.04 2.09
CA CYS A 54 3.89 2.80 3.51
C CYS A 54 3.37 1.39 3.67
N ARG A 55 3.99 0.61 4.56
CA ARG A 55 3.53 -0.73 4.91
C ARG A 55 2.84 -0.67 6.26
N ILE A 56 1.60 -1.12 6.32
CA ILE A 56 0.79 -1.10 7.54
C ILE A 56 0.40 -2.53 7.91
N ASN A 57 0.79 -2.95 9.12
CA ASN A 57 0.27 -4.19 9.68
C ASN A 57 -1.03 -3.83 10.41
N VAL A 58 -2.16 -4.38 9.95
CA VAL A 58 -3.48 -4.00 10.49
C VAL A 58 -3.67 -4.40 11.95
N THR A 59 -2.87 -5.35 12.47
CA THR A 59 -2.92 -5.71 13.89
C THR A 59 -2.20 -4.69 14.76
N ASP A 60 -1.23 -3.96 14.19
CA ASP A 60 -0.50 -2.90 14.90
C ASP A 60 -1.23 -1.56 14.85
N ASP A 61 -2.05 -1.35 13.82
CA ASP A 61 -2.83 -0.12 13.67
C ASP A 61 -4.23 -0.44 13.14
N ILE A 62 -5.08 -0.87 14.06
CA ILE A 62 -6.47 -1.25 13.75
C ILE A 62 -7.24 -0.05 13.20
N ALA A 63 -6.99 1.13 13.75
CA ALA A 63 -7.71 2.35 13.35
C ALA A 63 -7.50 2.70 11.88
N LEU A 64 -6.29 2.52 11.35
CA LEU A 64 -6.02 2.79 9.94
C LEU A 64 -6.76 1.79 9.04
N GLY A 65 -6.75 0.51 9.40
CA GLY A 65 -7.48 -0.49 8.63
C GLY A 65 -8.97 -0.20 8.56
N GLU A 66 -9.56 0.19 9.68
CA GLU A 66 -10.98 0.54 9.76
C GLU A 66 -11.29 1.82 8.96
N ARG A 67 -10.44 2.82 9.09
CA ARG A 67 -10.62 4.10 8.39
C ARG A 67 -10.73 3.93 6.89
N PHE A 68 -9.91 3.07 6.30
CA PHE A 68 -9.90 2.85 4.86
C PHE A 68 -10.75 1.64 4.43
N HIS A 69 -11.52 1.08 5.36
CA HIS A 69 -12.41 -0.07 5.10
C HIS A 69 -11.68 -1.27 4.51
N VAL A 70 -10.47 -1.54 5.03
CA VAL A 70 -9.68 -2.68 4.59
C VAL A 70 -10.30 -3.97 5.12
N LYS A 71 -10.75 -4.83 4.22
CA LYS A 71 -11.41 -6.10 4.53
C LYS A 71 -10.57 -7.29 4.13
N ASP A 72 -10.01 -7.25 2.93
CA ASP A 72 -9.19 -8.32 2.40
C ASP A 72 -7.73 -7.97 2.53
N LEU A 73 -6.88 -8.97 2.77
CA LEU A 73 -5.45 -8.78 2.89
C LEU A 73 -4.72 -9.64 1.88
N PRO A 74 -3.67 -9.10 1.25
CA PRO A 74 -3.23 -7.71 1.38
C PRO A 74 -4.14 -6.75 0.59
N THR A 75 -4.09 -5.47 0.95
CA THR A 75 -4.76 -4.42 0.18
C THR A 75 -3.74 -3.33 -0.13
N MET A 76 -3.69 -2.90 -1.38
CA MET A 76 -2.86 -1.79 -1.82
C MET A 76 -3.77 -0.62 -2.21
N LEU A 77 -3.60 0.52 -1.54
CA LEU A 77 -4.27 1.76 -1.90
C LEU A 77 -3.28 2.69 -2.56
N VAL A 78 -3.71 3.37 -3.61
CA VAL A 78 -2.89 4.38 -4.27
C VAL A 78 -3.55 5.75 -4.09
N PHE A 79 -2.77 6.69 -3.56
CA PHE A 79 -3.19 8.09 -3.40
C PHE A 79 -2.35 8.98 -4.30
N ARG A 80 -2.99 9.97 -4.89
CA ARG A 80 -2.32 11.04 -5.64
C ARG A 80 -2.85 12.36 -5.14
N ASP A 81 -1.95 13.16 -4.55
CA ASP A 81 -2.27 14.50 -4.05
C ASP A 81 -3.52 14.53 -3.16
N GLY A 82 -3.60 13.58 -2.25
CA GLY A 82 -4.67 13.46 -1.27
C GLY A 82 -5.90 12.69 -1.71
N MET A 83 -5.97 12.27 -2.97
CA MET A 83 -7.12 11.53 -3.49
C MET A 83 -6.77 10.06 -3.70
N ARG A 84 -7.65 9.17 -3.24
CA ARG A 84 -7.53 7.75 -3.55
C ARG A 84 -7.89 7.54 -5.01
N VAL A 85 -6.91 7.09 -5.80
CA VAL A 85 -7.10 6.87 -7.24
C VAL A 85 -7.23 5.40 -7.61
N HIS A 86 -6.85 4.48 -6.72
CA HIS A 86 -6.96 3.05 -6.99
C HIS A 86 -6.95 2.23 -5.71
N THR A 87 -7.63 1.07 -5.75
CA THR A 87 -7.64 0.06 -4.69
C THR A 87 -7.44 -1.31 -5.31
N THR A 88 -6.47 -2.07 -4.81
CA THR A 88 -6.23 -3.45 -5.22
C THR A 88 -6.35 -4.35 -4.00
N GLU A 89 -7.26 -5.32 -4.04
CA GLU A 89 -7.52 -6.21 -2.90
C GLU A 89 -7.13 -7.65 -3.22
N GLY A 90 -6.53 -8.32 -2.24
CA GLY A 90 -6.27 -9.74 -2.29
C GLY A 90 -5.11 -10.13 -3.18
N ILE A 91 -5.14 -11.39 -3.62
CA ILE A 91 -4.08 -11.99 -4.45
C ILE A 91 -4.25 -11.52 -5.90
N VAL A 92 -3.18 -10.97 -6.46
CA VAL A 92 -3.13 -10.52 -7.85
C VAL A 92 -1.81 -10.97 -8.47
N LEU A 93 -1.75 -10.93 -9.80
CA LEU A 93 -0.51 -11.19 -10.53
C LEU A 93 0.50 -10.06 -10.31
N PRO A 94 1.81 -10.36 -10.35
CA PRO A 94 2.84 -9.32 -10.15
C PRO A 94 2.70 -8.13 -11.07
N GLU A 95 2.27 -8.34 -12.32
CA GLU A 95 2.07 -7.25 -13.29
C GLU A 95 1.05 -6.24 -12.84
N HIS A 96 0.10 -6.64 -12.01
CA HIS A 96 -0.90 -5.73 -11.48
C HIS A 96 -0.25 -4.60 -10.66
N TYR A 97 0.68 -4.96 -9.79
CA TYR A 97 1.41 -3.96 -8.99
C TYR A 97 2.36 -3.13 -9.84
N THR A 98 3.03 -3.76 -10.81
CA THR A 98 3.88 -3.02 -11.74
C THR A 98 3.08 -1.95 -12.49
N ASN A 99 1.87 -2.29 -12.91
CA ASN A 99 1.00 -1.37 -13.64
C ASN A 99 0.54 -0.20 -12.76
N LEU A 100 0.42 -0.39 -11.44
CA LEU A 100 0.10 0.72 -10.54
C LEU A 100 1.17 1.81 -10.59
N LEU A 101 2.44 1.42 -10.70
CA LEU A 101 3.55 2.37 -10.82
C LEU A 101 3.51 3.12 -12.15
N LYS A 102 3.08 2.46 -13.22
CA LYS A 102 3.09 3.05 -14.57
C LYS A 102 1.90 3.95 -14.84
N PHE A 103 0.72 3.61 -14.33
CA PHE A 103 -0.52 4.24 -14.77
C PHE A 103 -1.24 5.09 -13.73
N TYR A 104 -0.77 5.07 -12.49
CA TYR A 104 -1.42 5.84 -11.41
C TYR A 104 -0.46 6.80 -10.66
#